data_b3b26b2a582541c321986baa4923738b
#
_entry.id   b3b26b2a582541c321986baa4923738b
#
_cell.length_a   1.000
_cell.length_b   1.000
_cell.length_c   1.000
_cell.angle_alpha   90.00
_cell.angle_beta   90.00
_cell.angle_gamma   90.00
#
_symmetry.space_group_name_H-M   'P 1'
#
loop_
_entity.id
_entity.type
_entity.pdbx_description
1 polymer ?
#
loop_
_entity_poly.entity_id
_entity_poly.type
_entity_poly.pdbx_seq_one_letter_code
_entity_poly.pdbx_strand_id
1 'polypeptide(L)'
;MILDEVMAAAGIEHYGVAAYEDTLPGTGFKKRELFDGMDSVIVCLIPWDTGMNEGRNVARFAVGRNYHDVAAEHLAVATEILRRAFPENTFKFFVDSSPIAEVRAANLAGLGIRGRNNLLISKAYGTRCAIGEIVTDRRFARSKKMPGSCFECGLCTEHCPNGALTENGFVREKCVSYINQMKKELTPKDEALIRKVGFVCGCDCCTDICPMNRRFDGTGWREFKESARPVYRPGDDLSDRSYGWKAENVERNYKIITEE
;
A
#
# COMPACT_ATOMS: atom_id res chain seq x y z
N MET A 1 -1.62 6.51 25.95
CA MET A 1 -2.51 7.66 26.20
C MET A 1 -2.36 8.71 25.10
N ILE A 2 -1.28 9.51 25.06
CA ILE A 2 -1.26 10.62 24.09
C ILE A 2 -1.32 10.19 22.61
N LEU A 3 -0.70 9.07 22.22
CA LEU A 3 -0.77 8.58 20.85
C LEU A 3 -2.17 8.08 20.49
N ASP A 4 -2.87 7.43 21.41
CA ASP A 4 -4.25 6.96 21.16
C ASP A 4 -5.19 8.13 20.88
N GLU A 5 -5.07 9.22 21.65
CA GLU A 5 -5.86 10.44 21.48
C GLU A 5 -5.55 11.12 20.15
N VAL A 6 -4.25 11.19 19.77
CA VAL A 6 -3.80 11.78 18.52
C VAL A 6 -4.31 10.99 17.33
N MET A 7 -4.16 9.65 17.36
CA MET A 7 -4.58 8.79 16.26
C MET A 7 -6.10 8.76 16.12
N ALA A 8 -6.83 8.75 17.23
CA ALA A 8 -8.30 8.87 17.23
C ALA A 8 -8.75 10.22 16.61
N ALA A 9 -8.11 11.33 16.99
CA ALA A 9 -8.42 12.65 16.41
C ALA A 9 -8.09 12.74 14.92
N ALA A 10 -7.10 11.96 14.44
CA ALA A 10 -6.74 11.83 13.04
C ALA A 10 -7.57 10.76 12.30
N GLY A 11 -8.50 10.05 12.95
CA GLY A 11 -9.29 8.99 12.35
C GLY A 11 -8.49 7.72 12.02
N ILE A 12 -7.34 7.52 12.66
CA ILE A 12 -6.45 6.36 12.45
C ILE A 12 -6.70 5.34 13.56
N GLU A 13 -7.35 4.22 13.22
CA GLU A 13 -7.74 3.19 14.19
C GLU A 13 -6.60 2.21 14.51
N HIS A 14 -5.78 1.87 13.51
CA HIS A 14 -4.73 0.86 13.64
C HIS A 14 -3.35 1.46 13.39
N TYR A 15 -2.60 1.58 14.45
CA TYR A 15 -1.22 2.08 14.44
C TYR A 15 -0.35 1.32 15.44
N GLY A 16 0.95 1.48 15.33
CA GLY A 16 1.92 0.96 16.29
C GLY A 16 3.26 1.64 16.13
N VAL A 17 4.19 1.36 17.05
CA VAL A 17 5.49 2.02 17.10
C VAL A 17 6.62 1.01 16.94
N ALA A 18 7.54 1.29 16.03
CA ALA A 18 8.79 0.56 15.85
C ALA A 18 10.02 1.44 16.14
N ALA A 19 11.17 0.84 16.46
CA ALA A 19 12.43 1.57 16.50
C ALA A 19 12.84 1.95 15.07
N TYR A 20 13.26 3.20 14.87
CA TYR A 20 13.65 3.69 13.55
C TYR A 20 14.79 2.86 12.94
N GLU A 21 15.84 2.58 13.70
CA GLU A 21 17.00 1.80 13.26
C GLU A 21 16.64 0.40 12.76
N ASP A 22 15.65 -0.24 13.39
CA ASP A 22 15.18 -1.59 13.01
C ASP A 22 14.36 -1.57 11.72
N THR A 23 13.88 -0.42 11.28
CA THR A 23 13.03 -0.27 10.07
C THR A 23 13.82 0.04 8.81
N LEU A 24 15.12 0.34 8.94
CA LEU A 24 15.96 0.70 7.81
C LEU A 24 16.04 -0.44 6.79
N PRO A 25 16.02 -0.13 5.48
CA PRO A 25 16.16 -1.13 4.44
C PRO A 25 17.56 -1.75 4.48
N GLY A 26 17.65 -3.04 4.17
CA GLY A 26 18.92 -3.73 4.03
C GLY A 26 19.80 -3.19 2.88
N THR A 27 21.01 -3.70 2.76
CA THR A 27 21.94 -3.38 1.66
C THR A 27 21.30 -3.63 0.30
N GLY A 28 21.34 -2.65 -0.61
CA GLY A 28 20.77 -2.76 -1.96
C GLY A 28 19.59 -1.82 -2.25
N PHE A 29 18.98 -1.23 -1.26
CA PHE A 29 18.05 -0.12 -1.48
C PHE A 29 18.81 1.16 -1.81
N LYS A 30 18.34 1.92 -2.82
CA LYS A 30 18.87 3.26 -3.07
C LYS A 30 18.76 4.03 -1.75
N LYS A 31 19.89 4.52 -1.24
CA LYS A 31 19.93 5.38 -0.05
C LYS A 31 19.08 6.63 -0.35
N ARG A 32 17.86 6.64 0.13
CA ARG A 32 17.15 7.89 0.39
C ARG A 32 17.81 8.47 1.64
N GLU A 33 17.90 9.78 1.72
CA GLU A 33 18.51 10.43 2.88
C GLU A 33 17.92 9.85 4.16
N LEU A 34 18.74 9.15 4.89
CA LEU A 34 18.39 8.67 6.22
C LEU A 34 18.40 9.89 7.13
N PHE A 35 17.39 10.04 7.97
CA PHE A 35 17.35 11.13 8.93
C PHE A 35 18.17 10.75 10.15
N ASP A 36 19.27 11.45 10.38
CA ASP A 36 20.09 11.27 11.56
C ASP A 36 19.31 11.66 12.82
N GLY A 37 19.54 10.94 13.92
CA GLY A 37 18.94 11.23 15.22
C GLY A 37 17.47 10.81 15.38
N MET A 38 16.85 10.12 14.41
CA MET A 38 15.50 9.60 14.57
C MET A 38 15.50 8.40 15.52
N ASP A 39 14.47 8.31 16.37
CA ASP A 39 14.29 7.21 17.34
C ASP A 39 13.10 6.32 16.97
N SER A 40 11.93 6.90 16.68
CA SER A 40 10.69 6.17 16.52
C SER A 40 10.09 6.31 15.14
N VAL A 41 9.42 5.24 14.70
CA VAL A 41 8.48 5.25 13.56
C VAL A 41 7.10 4.87 14.09
N ILE A 42 6.14 5.77 13.98
CA ILE A 42 4.73 5.49 14.21
C ILE A 42 4.17 5.02 12.88
N VAL A 43 3.80 3.75 12.80
CA VAL A 43 3.28 3.12 11.59
C VAL A 43 1.75 3.08 11.67
N CYS A 44 1.07 3.49 10.61
CA CYS A 44 -0.38 3.60 10.52
C CYS A 44 -0.91 2.75 9.36
N LEU A 45 -2.05 2.08 9.54
CA LEU A 45 -2.73 1.36 8.48
C LEU A 45 -3.85 2.22 7.89
N ILE A 46 -3.86 2.31 6.57
CA ILE A 46 -4.80 3.10 5.77
C ILE A 46 -5.65 2.13 4.95
N PRO A 47 -6.84 1.72 5.45
CA PRO A 47 -7.68 0.75 4.75
C PRO A 47 -8.38 1.42 3.55
N TRP A 48 -8.11 0.91 2.37
CA TRP A 48 -8.60 1.49 1.11
C TRP A 48 -9.66 0.64 0.39
N ASP A 49 -9.98 -0.55 0.85
CA ASP A 49 -10.92 -1.44 0.14
C ASP A 49 -12.37 -0.95 0.22
N THR A 50 -12.95 -0.66 -0.92
CA THR A 50 -14.31 -0.12 -1.03
C THR A 50 -15.40 -1.20 -0.97
N GLY A 51 -15.06 -2.47 -1.18
CA GLY A 51 -16.01 -3.56 -1.37
C GLY A 51 -16.65 -3.60 -2.77
N MET A 52 -16.48 -2.57 -3.58
CA MET A 52 -17.02 -2.50 -4.94
C MET A 52 -16.09 -3.20 -5.92
N ASN A 53 -16.31 -4.49 -6.17
CA ASN A 53 -15.37 -5.33 -6.91
C ASN A 53 -15.95 -5.92 -8.20
N GLU A 54 -17.24 -5.81 -8.41
CA GLU A 54 -17.92 -6.38 -9.57
C GLU A 54 -17.63 -5.55 -10.83
N GLY A 55 -17.27 -6.26 -11.92
CA GLY A 55 -17.03 -5.64 -13.23
C GLY A 55 -15.85 -4.67 -13.30
N ARG A 56 -14.99 -4.60 -12.27
CA ARG A 56 -13.86 -3.66 -12.24
C ARG A 56 -12.81 -3.96 -13.30
N ASN A 57 -12.25 -2.90 -13.88
CA ASN A 57 -11.07 -2.95 -14.75
C ASN A 57 -9.86 -2.21 -14.17
N VAL A 58 -9.90 -1.89 -12.88
CA VAL A 58 -8.78 -1.38 -12.09
C VAL A 58 -8.55 -2.27 -10.87
N ALA A 59 -7.34 -2.32 -10.36
CA ALA A 59 -7.06 -3.02 -9.10
C ALA A 59 -7.78 -2.36 -7.91
N ARG A 60 -8.07 -3.12 -6.86
CA ARG A 60 -8.86 -2.68 -5.70
C ARG A 60 -8.37 -1.39 -5.06
N PHE A 61 -7.03 -1.23 -4.92
CA PHE A 61 -6.45 -0.02 -4.34
C PHE A 61 -6.72 1.25 -5.17
N ALA A 62 -7.09 1.07 -6.44
CA ALA A 62 -7.33 2.14 -7.39
C ALA A 62 -8.83 2.47 -7.58
N VAL A 63 -9.72 1.71 -6.94
CA VAL A 63 -11.18 1.92 -7.04
C VAL A 63 -11.62 3.21 -6.35
N GLY A 64 -11.08 3.51 -5.17
CA GLY A 64 -11.33 4.75 -4.42
C GLY A 64 -10.48 5.93 -4.87
N ARG A 65 -10.57 7.02 -4.11
CA ARG A 65 -9.65 8.16 -4.19
C ARG A 65 -8.19 7.70 -4.11
N ASN A 66 -7.29 8.55 -4.55
CA ASN A 66 -5.86 8.33 -4.40
C ASN A 66 -5.49 8.14 -2.92
N TYR A 67 -5.06 6.94 -2.56
CA TYR A 67 -4.74 6.62 -1.16
C TYR A 67 -3.56 7.42 -0.61
N HIS A 68 -2.67 7.93 -1.46
CA HIS A 68 -1.60 8.82 -1.03
C HIS A 68 -2.17 10.14 -0.47
N ASP A 69 -3.18 10.71 -1.13
CA ASP A 69 -3.80 11.97 -0.72
C ASP A 69 -4.61 11.78 0.56
N VAL A 70 -5.45 10.74 0.61
CA VAL A 70 -6.25 10.40 1.80
C VAL A 70 -5.34 10.10 2.99
N ALA A 71 -4.30 9.28 2.81
CA ALA A 71 -3.34 8.99 3.88
C ALA A 71 -2.61 10.25 4.35
N ALA A 72 -2.19 11.11 3.41
CA ALA A 72 -1.50 12.36 3.74
C ALA A 72 -2.41 13.31 4.54
N GLU A 73 -3.70 13.41 4.22
CA GLU A 73 -4.68 14.20 4.96
C GLU A 73 -4.74 13.76 6.44
N HIS A 74 -4.91 12.47 6.70
CA HIS A 74 -4.96 11.91 8.06
C HIS A 74 -3.63 12.03 8.81
N LEU A 75 -2.53 11.70 8.15
CA LEU A 75 -1.19 11.78 8.75
C LEU A 75 -0.77 13.23 9.04
N ALA A 76 -1.19 14.19 8.22
CA ALA A 76 -0.93 15.61 8.46
C ALA A 76 -1.63 16.08 9.75
N VAL A 77 -2.89 15.68 9.98
CA VAL A 77 -3.61 15.98 11.23
C VAL A 77 -2.88 15.40 12.42
N ALA A 78 -2.51 14.10 12.39
CA ALA A 78 -1.77 13.46 13.46
C ALA A 78 -0.42 14.15 13.73
N THR A 79 0.30 14.46 12.66
CA THR A 79 1.63 15.09 12.75
C THR A 79 1.54 16.50 13.34
N GLU A 80 0.54 17.28 12.97
CA GLU A 80 0.35 18.62 13.51
C GLU A 80 0.01 18.61 15.01
N ILE A 81 -0.84 17.67 15.44
CA ILE A 81 -1.14 17.51 16.87
C ILE A 81 0.12 17.09 17.65
N LEU A 82 0.92 16.17 17.11
CA LEU A 82 2.18 15.75 17.71
C LEU A 82 3.19 16.90 17.83
N ARG A 83 3.34 17.72 16.79
CA ARG A 83 4.22 18.90 16.82
C ARG A 83 3.83 19.92 17.89
N ARG A 84 2.53 20.14 18.06
CA ARG A 84 2.01 21.02 19.13
C ARG A 84 2.23 20.45 20.52
N ALA A 85 2.05 19.14 20.67
CA ALA A 85 2.24 18.46 21.94
C ALA A 85 3.72 18.33 22.34
N PHE A 86 4.62 18.30 21.37
CA PHE A 86 6.07 18.08 21.56
C PHE A 86 6.88 19.01 20.65
N PRO A 87 6.88 20.33 20.95
CA PRO A 87 7.46 21.35 20.07
C PRO A 87 8.99 21.21 19.90
N GLU A 88 9.68 20.54 20.83
CA GLU A 88 11.13 20.30 20.77
C GLU A 88 11.50 19.11 19.86
N ASN A 89 10.51 18.34 19.37
CA ASN A 89 10.77 17.16 18.59
C ASN A 89 10.37 17.35 17.10
N THR A 90 11.05 16.63 16.24
CA THR A 90 10.78 16.58 14.81
C THR A 90 9.79 15.47 14.50
N PHE A 91 8.79 15.77 13.67
CA PHE A 91 7.84 14.81 13.12
C PHE A 91 7.70 15.00 11.61
N LYS A 92 7.93 13.93 10.86
CA LYS A 92 7.79 13.90 9.38
C LYS A 92 6.96 12.69 8.98
N PHE A 93 5.91 12.90 8.19
CA PHE A 93 5.11 11.77 7.69
C PHE A 93 5.46 11.41 6.25
N PHE A 94 5.18 10.16 5.89
CA PHE A 94 5.41 9.59 4.57
C PHE A 94 4.29 8.64 4.18
N VAL A 95 4.09 8.50 2.87
CA VAL A 95 3.26 7.47 2.23
C VAL A 95 4.04 6.97 1.02
N ASP A 96 4.35 5.68 0.95
CA ASP A 96 5.12 5.00 -0.13
C ASP A 96 6.53 5.53 -0.44
N SER A 97 6.90 6.66 0.07
CA SER A 97 8.18 7.31 -0.28
C SER A 97 9.13 7.46 0.89
N SER A 98 8.90 6.68 1.93
CA SER A 98 9.71 6.72 3.16
C SER A 98 11.11 6.13 2.97
N PRO A 99 12.07 6.51 3.83
CA PRO A 99 13.41 5.92 3.86
C PRO A 99 13.47 4.55 4.53
N ILE A 100 12.34 3.98 4.94
CA ILE A 100 12.24 2.74 5.74
C ILE A 100 11.64 1.58 4.93
N ALA A 101 11.79 0.37 5.44
CA ALA A 101 11.17 -0.82 4.90
C ALA A 101 9.76 -0.99 5.50
N GLU A 102 8.73 -0.41 4.87
CA GLU A 102 7.36 -0.24 5.36
C GLU A 102 6.73 -1.53 5.91
N VAL A 103 6.76 -2.63 5.15
CA VAL A 103 6.19 -3.92 5.60
C VAL A 103 6.93 -4.46 6.83
N ARG A 104 8.26 -4.25 6.91
CA ARG A 104 9.05 -4.62 8.09
C ARG A 104 8.69 -3.73 9.28
N ALA A 105 8.57 -2.42 9.05
CA ALA A 105 8.17 -1.47 10.10
C ALA A 105 6.79 -1.83 10.66
N ALA A 106 5.81 -2.13 9.80
CA ALA A 106 4.48 -2.55 10.21
C ALA A 106 4.49 -3.88 11.00
N ASN A 107 5.36 -4.84 10.65
CA ASN A 107 5.52 -6.08 11.42
C ASN A 107 6.12 -5.80 12.82
N LEU A 108 7.17 -4.99 12.89
CA LEU A 108 7.79 -4.58 14.16
C LEU A 108 6.83 -3.77 15.04
N ALA A 109 6.00 -2.94 14.41
CA ALA A 109 4.94 -2.19 15.07
C ALA A 109 3.71 -3.03 15.49
N GLY A 110 3.72 -4.36 15.24
CA GLY A 110 2.65 -5.26 15.67
C GLY A 110 1.41 -5.27 14.78
N LEU A 111 1.46 -4.68 13.60
CA LEU A 111 0.29 -4.43 12.74
C LEU A 111 -0.03 -5.56 11.75
N GLY A 112 0.93 -6.44 11.50
CA GLY A 112 0.73 -7.55 10.57
C GLY A 112 2.00 -8.37 10.35
N ILE A 113 1.91 -9.32 9.44
CA ILE A 113 3.00 -10.17 9.01
C ILE A 113 3.30 -9.95 7.53
N ARG A 114 4.51 -10.25 7.08
CA ARG A 114 4.83 -10.24 5.65
C ARG A 114 4.29 -11.51 4.99
N GLY A 115 3.45 -11.34 3.98
CA GLY A 115 2.98 -12.44 3.15
C GLY A 115 4.01 -12.91 2.13
N ARG A 116 3.84 -14.15 1.62
CA ARG A 116 4.63 -14.66 0.49
C ARG A 116 4.44 -13.81 -0.78
N ASN A 117 3.31 -13.12 -0.91
CA ASN A 117 3.04 -12.13 -1.96
C ASN A 117 3.77 -10.78 -1.76
N ASN A 118 4.67 -10.70 -0.81
CA ASN A 118 5.47 -9.51 -0.47
C ASN A 118 4.69 -8.33 0.12
N LEU A 119 3.41 -8.49 0.45
CA LEU A 119 2.56 -7.48 1.05
C LEU A 119 2.44 -7.67 2.56
N LEU A 120 2.04 -6.61 3.27
CA LEU A 120 1.59 -6.73 4.65
C LEU A 120 0.26 -7.49 4.68
N ILE A 121 0.14 -8.44 5.59
CA ILE A 121 -1.12 -9.10 5.94
C ILE A 121 -1.48 -8.65 7.36
N SER A 122 -2.36 -7.70 7.45
CA SER A 122 -2.86 -7.14 8.70
C SER A 122 -3.97 -8.02 9.28
N LYS A 123 -4.11 -8.05 10.62
CA LYS A 123 -5.25 -8.69 11.28
C LYS A 123 -6.57 -7.95 11.04
N ALA A 124 -6.50 -6.63 10.84
CA ALA A 124 -7.67 -5.78 10.68
C ALA A 124 -8.17 -5.73 9.22
N TYR A 125 -7.25 -5.79 8.24
CA TYR A 125 -7.57 -5.46 6.85
C TYR A 125 -7.01 -6.47 5.82
N GLY A 126 -6.41 -7.58 6.26
CA GLY A 126 -5.68 -8.47 5.35
C GLY A 126 -4.57 -7.71 4.60
N THR A 127 -4.51 -7.85 3.27
CA THR A 127 -3.57 -7.09 2.43
C THR A 127 -4.19 -5.80 1.86
N ARG A 128 -5.35 -5.36 2.36
CA ARG A 128 -6.17 -4.29 1.77
C ARG A 128 -6.02 -2.96 2.50
N CYS A 129 -4.80 -2.63 2.85
CA CYS A 129 -4.42 -1.35 3.42
C CYS A 129 -3.08 -0.88 2.85
N ALA A 130 -2.91 0.42 2.75
CA ALA A 130 -1.61 1.05 2.59
C ALA A 130 -0.96 1.26 3.95
N ILE A 131 0.33 1.56 3.94
CA ILE A 131 1.11 1.87 5.13
C ILE A 131 1.50 3.35 5.05
N GLY A 132 1.21 4.08 6.12
CA GLY A 132 1.71 5.42 6.31
C GLY A 132 2.59 5.49 7.56
N GLU A 133 3.56 6.38 7.59
CA GLU A 133 4.49 6.49 8.69
C GLU A 133 4.69 7.92 9.16
N ILE A 134 4.91 8.08 10.48
CA ILE A 134 5.43 9.31 11.05
C ILE A 134 6.75 8.98 11.72
N VAL A 135 7.84 9.54 11.20
CA VAL A 135 9.21 9.39 11.73
C VAL A 135 9.51 10.54 12.68
N THR A 136 10.14 10.25 13.83
CA THR A 136 10.42 11.24 14.86
C THR A 136 11.69 10.91 15.64
N ASP A 137 12.39 11.93 16.13
CA ASP A 137 13.49 11.83 17.10
C ASP A 137 12.98 11.56 18.53
N ARG A 138 11.66 11.73 18.76
CA ARG A 138 11.05 11.43 20.04
C ARG A 138 10.94 9.93 20.25
N ARG A 139 11.37 9.47 21.45
CA ARG A 139 11.16 8.09 21.89
C ARG A 139 9.72 7.89 22.35
N PHE A 140 9.03 6.93 21.69
CA PHE A 140 7.76 6.37 22.12
C PHE A 140 7.92 4.92 22.58
N ALA A 141 6.99 4.43 23.41
CA ALA A 141 6.95 3.02 23.80
C ALA A 141 6.74 2.14 22.56
N ARG A 142 7.61 1.14 22.40
CA ARG A 142 7.55 0.23 21.24
C ARG A 142 6.38 -0.75 21.35
N SER A 143 5.73 -0.99 20.24
CA SER A 143 4.75 -2.08 20.12
C SER A 143 5.46 -3.44 20.16
N LYS A 144 4.71 -4.48 20.51
CA LYS A 144 5.21 -5.85 20.37
C LYS A 144 5.12 -6.27 18.92
N LYS A 145 6.23 -6.76 18.36
CA LYS A 145 6.28 -7.34 17.02
C LYS A 145 5.17 -8.37 16.83
N MET A 146 4.50 -8.36 15.65
CA MET A 146 3.53 -9.37 15.30
C MET A 146 4.20 -10.74 15.14
N PRO A 147 3.82 -11.74 15.91
CA PRO A 147 4.33 -13.12 15.74
C PRO A 147 3.64 -13.82 14.56
N GLY A 148 4.27 -14.90 14.11
CA GLY A 148 3.73 -15.79 13.09
C GLY A 148 4.19 -15.47 11.67
N SER A 149 3.69 -16.27 10.74
CA SER A 149 3.92 -16.18 9.30
C SER A 149 2.59 -16.29 8.55
N CYS A 150 2.59 -16.07 7.26
CA CYS A 150 1.45 -16.42 6.42
C CYS A 150 1.29 -17.94 6.34
N PHE A 151 0.15 -18.41 5.81
CA PHE A 151 -0.11 -19.87 5.72
C PHE A 151 0.85 -20.63 4.78
N GLU A 152 1.66 -19.92 4.00
CA GLU A 152 2.60 -20.47 3.02
C GLU A 152 1.96 -21.47 2.03
N CYS A 153 0.65 -21.30 1.79
CA CYS A 153 -0.16 -22.20 0.96
C CYS A 153 0.22 -22.21 -0.54
N GLY A 154 1.08 -21.30 -0.99
CA GLY A 154 1.54 -21.21 -2.38
C GLY A 154 0.57 -20.58 -3.38
N LEU A 155 -0.70 -20.40 -3.06
CA LEU A 155 -1.74 -19.93 -3.99
C LEU A 155 -1.38 -18.62 -4.69
N CYS A 156 -0.80 -17.64 -3.98
CA CYS A 156 -0.40 -16.37 -4.58
C CYS A 156 0.73 -16.54 -5.61
N THR A 157 1.63 -17.47 -5.41
CA THR A 157 2.72 -17.82 -6.34
C THR A 157 2.18 -18.52 -7.58
N GLU A 158 1.31 -19.50 -7.39
CA GLU A 158 0.68 -20.28 -8.46
C GLU A 158 -0.19 -19.40 -9.37
N HIS A 159 -0.97 -18.49 -8.79
CA HIS A 159 -1.87 -17.60 -9.52
C HIS A 159 -1.19 -16.31 -10.03
N CYS A 160 0.11 -16.13 -9.82
CA CYS A 160 0.82 -14.97 -10.34
C CYS A 160 0.97 -15.06 -11.88
N PRO A 161 0.37 -14.15 -12.68
CA PRO A 161 0.25 -14.31 -14.13
C PRO A 161 1.59 -14.41 -14.87
N ASN A 162 2.65 -13.84 -14.31
CA ASN A 162 3.99 -13.81 -14.92
C ASN A 162 5.09 -14.33 -13.98
N GLY A 163 4.74 -15.07 -12.92
CA GLY A 163 5.73 -15.66 -12.01
C GLY A 163 6.61 -14.63 -11.31
N ALA A 164 6.05 -13.49 -10.91
CA ALA A 164 6.75 -12.46 -10.16
C ALA A 164 7.07 -12.87 -8.71
N LEU A 165 6.32 -13.83 -8.18
CA LEU A 165 6.51 -14.39 -6.84
C LEU A 165 7.25 -15.72 -6.96
N THR A 166 8.51 -15.75 -6.50
CA THR A 166 9.39 -16.91 -6.60
C THR A 166 9.75 -17.45 -5.21
N GLU A 167 10.43 -18.57 -5.16
CA GLU A 167 10.99 -19.12 -3.91
C GLU A 167 12.04 -18.17 -3.31
N ASN A 168 12.77 -17.43 -4.18
CA ASN A 168 13.80 -16.48 -3.81
C ASN A 168 13.26 -15.06 -3.53
N GLY A 169 11.94 -14.87 -3.56
CA GLY A 169 11.28 -13.60 -3.28
C GLY A 169 10.54 -12.98 -4.47
N PHE A 170 10.29 -11.69 -4.39
CA PHE A 170 9.53 -10.92 -5.36
C PHE A 170 10.42 -10.30 -6.43
N VAL A 171 10.10 -10.56 -7.70
CA VAL A 171 10.74 -9.99 -8.88
C VAL A 171 9.84 -8.94 -9.48
N ARG A 172 10.10 -7.67 -9.15
CA ARG A 172 9.26 -6.52 -9.52
C ARG A 172 9.01 -6.41 -11.02
N GLU A 173 10.04 -6.61 -11.83
CA GLU A 173 10.01 -6.47 -13.30
C GLU A 173 9.07 -7.48 -13.97
N LYS A 174 8.73 -8.58 -13.28
CA LYS A 174 7.75 -9.57 -13.71
C LYS A 174 6.32 -9.26 -13.25
N CYS A 175 6.14 -8.34 -12.30
CA CYS A 175 4.81 -8.04 -11.75
C CYS A 175 3.95 -7.28 -12.76
N VAL A 176 2.76 -7.79 -13.06
CA VAL A 176 1.84 -7.12 -14.01
C VAL A 176 1.43 -5.74 -13.50
N SER A 177 1.25 -5.56 -12.20
CA SER A 177 1.01 -4.24 -11.61
C SER A 177 2.17 -3.25 -11.87
N TYR A 178 3.42 -3.73 -11.91
CA TYR A 178 4.55 -2.90 -12.30
C TYR A 178 4.58 -2.66 -13.80
N ILE A 179 4.31 -3.69 -14.60
CA ILE A 179 4.35 -3.63 -16.07
C ILE A 179 3.31 -2.63 -16.60
N ASN A 180 2.04 -2.71 -16.17
CA ASN A 180 0.98 -1.85 -16.67
C ASN A 180 1.07 -0.40 -16.19
N GLN A 181 1.92 -0.12 -15.20
CA GLN A 181 2.20 1.23 -14.70
C GLN A 181 3.48 1.86 -15.27
N MET A 182 4.28 1.14 -16.07
CA MET A 182 5.50 1.70 -16.67
C MET A 182 5.20 2.66 -17.82
N LYS A 183 6.01 3.74 -17.90
CA LYS A 183 6.01 4.69 -19.02
C LYS A 183 7.00 4.25 -20.13
N LYS A 184 6.99 3.01 -20.54
CA LYS A 184 7.84 2.51 -21.62
C LYS A 184 6.99 1.83 -22.68
N GLU A 185 7.55 1.65 -23.82
CA GLU A 185 7.02 0.77 -24.86
C GLU A 185 6.89 -0.66 -24.31
N LEU A 186 5.72 -1.26 -24.47
CA LEU A 186 5.44 -2.61 -24.02
C LEU A 186 5.82 -3.62 -25.10
N THR A 187 6.32 -4.78 -24.68
CA THR A 187 6.52 -5.90 -25.60
C THR A 187 5.17 -6.60 -25.87
N PRO A 188 5.03 -7.37 -26.99
CA PRO A 188 3.82 -8.17 -27.22
C PRO A 188 3.47 -9.12 -26.06
N LYS A 189 4.49 -9.60 -25.34
CA LYS A 189 4.30 -10.41 -24.13
C LYS A 189 3.69 -9.59 -22.99
N ASP A 190 4.14 -8.35 -22.77
CA ASP A 190 3.61 -7.46 -21.75
C ASP A 190 2.14 -7.12 -22.05
N GLU A 191 1.79 -6.86 -23.30
CA GLU A 191 0.41 -6.60 -23.73
C GLU A 191 -0.48 -7.82 -23.51
N ALA A 192 -0.02 -9.02 -23.87
CA ALA A 192 -0.75 -10.25 -23.62
C ALA A 192 -1.02 -10.47 -22.12
N LEU A 193 -0.07 -10.10 -21.24
CA LEU A 193 -0.27 -10.17 -19.79
C LEU A 193 -1.29 -9.16 -19.29
N ILE A 194 -1.28 -7.93 -19.81
CA ILE A 194 -2.26 -6.88 -19.48
C ILE A 194 -3.66 -7.33 -19.93
N ARG A 195 -3.79 -7.83 -21.14
CA ARG A 195 -5.06 -8.37 -21.66
C ARG A 195 -5.58 -9.52 -20.82
N LYS A 196 -4.71 -10.47 -20.45
CA LYS A 196 -5.06 -11.61 -19.59
C LYS A 196 -5.59 -11.18 -18.22
N VAL A 197 -4.99 -10.15 -17.60
CA VAL A 197 -5.40 -9.66 -16.27
C VAL A 197 -6.63 -8.77 -16.35
N GLY A 198 -6.81 -8.02 -17.44
CA GLY A 198 -7.98 -7.17 -17.67
C GLY A 198 -8.02 -5.88 -16.86
N PHE A 199 -6.87 -5.43 -16.29
CA PHE A 199 -6.80 -4.21 -15.50
C PHE A 199 -5.96 -3.13 -16.17
N VAL A 200 -6.53 -1.94 -16.28
CA VAL A 200 -5.84 -0.77 -16.82
C VAL A 200 -4.77 -0.24 -15.85
N CYS A 201 -4.91 -0.53 -14.55
CA CYS A 201 -3.94 -0.19 -13.51
C CYS A 201 -3.93 -1.24 -12.41
N GLY A 202 -2.74 -1.67 -12.00
CA GLY A 202 -2.56 -2.62 -10.92
C GLY A 202 -2.80 -4.08 -11.32
N CYS A 203 -2.81 -4.97 -10.32
CA CYS A 203 -3.08 -6.40 -10.47
C CYS A 203 -3.40 -6.98 -9.10
N ASP A 204 -4.50 -7.72 -8.98
CA ASP A 204 -4.93 -8.30 -7.72
C ASP A 204 -4.86 -9.83 -7.66
N CYS A 205 -4.30 -10.51 -8.67
CA CYS A 205 -4.30 -11.97 -8.74
C CYS A 205 -3.77 -12.66 -7.47
N CYS A 206 -2.70 -12.09 -6.88
CA CYS A 206 -2.10 -12.65 -5.66
C CYS A 206 -2.87 -12.27 -4.37
N THR A 207 -3.63 -11.19 -4.38
CA THR A 207 -4.42 -10.71 -3.24
C THR A 207 -5.84 -11.30 -3.24
N ASP A 208 -6.47 -11.42 -4.40
CA ASP A 208 -7.81 -11.98 -4.53
C ASP A 208 -7.86 -13.46 -4.16
N ILE A 209 -6.82 -14.24 -4.54
CA ILE A 209 -6.74 -15.66 -4.19
C ILE A 209 -6.33 -15.92 -2.73
N CYS A 210 -5.80 -14.91 -2.03
CA CYS A 210 -5.25 -15.09 -0.70
C CYS A 210 -6.35 -15.44 0.33
N PRO A 211 -6.28 -16.60 1.01
CA PRO A 211 -7.31 -16.99 1.98
C PRO A 211 -7.35 -16.05 3.19
N MET A 212 -6.27 -15.33 3.47
CA MET A 212 -6.20 -14.37 4.57
C MET A 212 -6.97 -13.08 4.28
N ASN A 213 -7.47 -12.89 3.04
CA ASN A 213 -8.29 -11.72 2.67
C ASN A 213 -9.80 -11.96 2.72
N ARG A 214 -10.26 -13.19 2.94
CA ARG A 214 -11.69 -13.58 2.83
C ARG A 214 -12.66 -12.82 3.74
N ARG A 215 -12.16 -12.13 4.77
CA ARG A 215 -12.97 -11.44 5.80
C ARG A 215 -12.98 -9.92 5.67
N PHE A 216 -12.30 -9.35 4.67
CA PHE A 216 -11.96 -7.92 4.66
C PHE A 216 -12.52 -7.15 3.45
N ASP A 217 -13.63 -7.61 2.86
CA ASP A 217 -14.30 -6.85 1.81
C ASP A 217 -14.97 -5.60 2.39
N GLY A 218 -14.72 -4.44 1.76
CA GLY A 218 -15.36 -3.18 2.11
C GLY A 218 -14.94 -2.59 3.47
N THR A 219 -13.73 -2.90 3.95
CA THR A 219 -13.19 -2.36 5.21
C THR A 219 -12.58 -0.97 5.10
N GLY A 220 -12.53 -0.41 3.89
CA GLY A 220 -11.96 0.91 3.64
C GLY A 220 -12.70 2.05 4.33
N TRP A 221 -12.00 3.16 4.52
CA TRP A 221 -12.56 4.38 5.07
C TRP A 221 -13.66 4.96 4.17
N ARG A 222 -14.46 5.85 4.73
CA ARG A 222 -15.61 6.47 4.07
C ARG A 222 -15.21 7.19 2.78
N GLU A 223 -14.10 7.92 2.80
CA GLU A 223 -13.56 8.69 1.67
C GLU A 223 -13.30 7.82 0.43
N PHE A 224 -12.84 6.59 0.65
CA PHE A 224 -12.66 5.63 -0.44
C PHE A 224 -13.97 5.09 -0.97
N LYS A 225 -14.93 4.78 -0.08
CA LYS A 225 -16.24 4.22 -0.45
C LYS A 225 -17.09 5.23 -1.22
N GLU A 226 -17.14 6.47 -0.77
CA GLU A 226 -17.91 7.54 -1.40
C GLU A 226 -17.36 7.96 -2.78
N SER A 227 -16.05 7.79 -2.98
CA SER A 227 -15.38 8.10 -4.23
C SER A 227 -15.21 6.89 -5.18
N ALA A 228 -15.78 5.73 -4.85
CA ALA A 228 -15.52 4.49 -5.56
C ALA A 228 -15.95 4.52 -7.04
N ARG A 229 -15.00 4.19 -7.92
CA ARG A 229 -15.22 4.00 -9.37
C ARG A 229 -14.47 2.73 -9.81
N PRO A 230 -15.15 1.58 -9.84
CA PRO A 230 -14.50 0.30 -10.16
C PRO A 230 -14.15 0.15 -11.64
N VAL A 231 -14.76 0.96 -12.51
CA VAL A 231 -14.57 0.88 -13.96
C VAL A 231 -14.06 2.21 -14.48
N TYR A 232 -12.89 2.17 -15.10
CA TYR A 232 -12.35 3.26 -15.90
C TYR A 232 -12.96 3.22 -17.31
N ARG A 233 -13.31 4.40 -17.84
CA ARG A 233 -13.70 4.64 -19.23
C ARG A 233 -12.88 5.78 -19.81
N PRO A 234 -12.56 5.75 -21.12
CA PRO A 234 -11.90 6.90 -21.78
C PRO A 234 -12.68 8.20 -21.55
N GLY A 235 -11.95 9.24 -21.14
CA GLY A 235 -12.53 10.54 -20.81
C GLY A 235 -12.93 10.73 -19.35
N ASP A 236 -12.78 9.71 -18.50
CA ASP A 236 -12.98 9.88 -17.06
C ASP A 236 -11.97 10.87 -16.47
N ASP A 237 -12.44 11.72 -15.54
CA ASP A 237 -11.55 12.54 -14.73
C ASP A 237 -10.76 11.65 -13.76
N LEU A 238 -9.43 11.72 -13.87
CA LEU A 238 -8.49 10.93 -13.09
C LEU A 238 -7.74 11.77 -12.05
N SER A 239 -8.09 13.03 -11.87
CA SER A 239 -7.36 13.97 -11.00
C SER A 239 -7.27 13.51 -9.54
N ASP A 240 -8.29 12.80 -9.06
CA ASP A 240 -8.39 12.26 -7.70
C ASP A 240 -8.01 10.77 -7.59
N ARG A 241 -7.42 10.17 -8.65
CA ARG A 241 -7.11 8.73 -8.71
C ARG A 241 -5.64 8.43 -8.47
N SER A 242 -5.34 7.32 -7.81
CA SER A 242 -3.97 6.83 -7.60
C SER A 242 -3.21 6.54 -8.91
N TYR A 243 -3.89 6.48 -10.02
CA TYR A 243 -3.33 6.30 -11.36
C TYR A 243 -3.45 7.54 -12.27
N GLY A 244 -3.98 8.65 -11.77
CA GLY A 244 -4.19 9.87 -12.56
C GLY A 244 -2.91 10.46 -13.16
N TRP A 245 -1.80 10.40 -12.43
CA TRP A 245 -0.49 10.84 -12.92
C TRP A 245 0.10 9.94 -14.03
N LYS A 246 -0.57 8.83 -14.34
CA LYS A 246 -0.25 7.87 -15.40
C LYS A 246 -1.37 7.73 -16.43
N ALA A 247 -2.14 8.76 -16.67
CA ALA A 247 -3.29 8.73 -17.57
C ALA A 247 -2.98 8.11 -18.95
N GLU A 248 -1.82 8.45 -19.54
CA GLU A 248 -1.36 7.87 -20.80
C GLU A 248 -1.20 6.33 -20.75
N ASN A 249 -0.69 5.80 -19.62
CA ASN A 249 -0.55 4.36 -19.45
C ASN A 249 -1.92 3.69 -19.29
N VAL A 250 -2.84 4.34 -18.59
CA VAL A 250 -4.21 3.84 -18.37
C VAL A 250 -4.95 3.75 -19.69
N GLU A 251 -4.89 4.79 -20.52
CA GLU A 251 -5.51 4.81 -21.85
C GLU A 251 -4.91 3.76 -22.78
N ARG A 252 -3.56 3.65 -22.81
CA ARG A 252 -2.87 2.58 -23.56
C ARG A 252 -3.34 1.20 -23.12
N ASN A 253 -3.38 0.94 -21.81
CA ASN A 253 -3.80 -0.36 -21.28
C ASN A 253 -5.27 -0.65 -21.56
N TYR A 254 -6.12 0.38 -21.54
CA TYR A 254 -7.53 0.23 -21.94
C TYR A 254 -7.67 -0.24 -23.40
N LYS A 255 -6.94 0.38 -24.32
CA LYS A 255 -6.90 -0.05 -25.73
C LYS A 255 -6.44 -1.50 -25.86
N ILE A 256 -5.35 -1.89 -25.18
CA ILE A 256 -4.84 -3.27 -25.18
C ILE A 256 -5.91 -4.28 -24.71
N ILE A 257 -6.73 -3.91 -23.73
CA ILE A 257 -7.75 -4.81 -23.16
C ILE A 257 -8.98 -4.90 -24.07
N THR A 258 -9.34 -3.83 -24.77
CA THR A 258 -10.59 -3.72 -25.53
C THR A 258 -10.44 -3.93 -27.05
N GLU A 259 -9.25 -3.75 -27.60
CA GLU A 259 -8.94 -3.99 -29.01
C GLU A 259 -8.48 -5.45 -29.20
N GLU A 260 -9.09 -6.16 -30.16
CA GLU A 260 -8.75 -7.54 -30.54
C GLU A 260 -7.40 -7.67 -31.30
#